data_12484744b7777da3fbdb348b28aed9d8
#
_entry.id   12484744b7777da3fbdb348b28aed9d8
#
_cell.length_a   1.000
_cell.length_b   1.000
_cell.length_c   1.000
_cell.angle_alpha   90.00
_cell.angle_beta   90.00
_cell.angle_gamma   90.00
#
_symmetry.space_group_name_H-M   'P 1'
#
loop_
_entity.id
_entity.type
_entity.pdbx_description
1 polymer ?
#
loop_
_entity_poly.entity_id
_entity_poly.type
_entity_poly.pdbx_seq_one_letter_code
_entity_poly.pdbx_strand_id
1 'polypeptide(L)'
;MSLLPGLLVMKLSPRQLLAGGLALAALLATALTLLPRDLMIAGHSLASLRLTFYSAAWPALLRQLFVFDNWHLLAYLLLGLLLVALPRGVLRDRPLRALLAALGGAVALYLVLFLGTKFAHGAIHYTASGRIALHLMPSLTFLAMLLFDALYRLDQPASSPGGSG
;
A
#
# COMPACT_ATOMS: atom_id res chain seq x y z
N MET A 1 21.10 -12.04 5.55
CA MET A 1 19.93 -11.15 5.71
C MET A 1 18.87 -11.93 6.48
N SER A 2 18.49 -11.50 7.69
CA SER A 2 17.66 -12.29 8.59
C SER A 2 16.19 -12.25 8.18
N LEU A 3 15.58 -13.43 8.02
CA LEU A 3 14.13 -13.64 7.79
C LEU A 3 13.27 -13.35 9.04
N LEU A 4 13.91 -12.92 10.15
CA LEU A 4 13.29 -12.67 11.45
C LEU A 4 12.09 -11.69 11.44
N PRO A 5 12.13 -10.54 10.71
CA PRO A 5 10.99 -9.62 10.72
C PRO A 5 9.71 -10.23 10.12
N GLY A 6 9.85 -11.03 9.07
CA GLY A 6 8.69 -11.66 8.41
C GLY A 6 7.99 -12.70 9.28
N LEU A 7 8.77 -13.51 10.04
CA LEU A 7 8.24 -14.51 10.96
C LEU A 7 7.54 -13.89 12.18
N LEU A 8 7.98 -12.72 12.63
CA LEU A 8 7.35 -12.00 13.75
C LEU A 8 5.96 -11.48 13.36
N VAL A 9 5.81 -10.93 12.15
CA VAL A 9 4.53 -10.43 11.64
C VAL A 9 3.49 -11.56 11.48
N MET A 10 3.93 -12.77 11.14
CA MET A 10 3.02 -13.92 10.99
C MET A 10 2.38 -14.39 12.30
N LYS A 11 2.98 -14.08 13.47
CA LYS A 11 2.44 -14.46 14.79
C LYS A 11 1.52 -13.42 15.41
N LEU A 12 1.48 -12.19 14.89
CA LEU A 12 0.67 -11.11 15.45
C LEU A 12 -0.80 -11.24 15.05
N SER A 13 -1.69 -11.02 16.00
CA SER A 13 -3.12 -10.93 15.72
C SER A 13 -3.42 -9.63 14.94
N PRO A 14 -4.54 -9.56 14.18
CA PRO A 14 -4.93 -8.34 13.47
C PRO A 14 -5.05 -7.12 14.40
N ARG A 15 -5.49 -7.35 15.65
CA ARG A 15 -5.57 -6.29 16.67
C ARG A 15 -4.19 -5.79 17.09
N GLN A 16 -3.21 -6.67 17.22
CA GLN A 16 -1.82 -6.30 17.54
C GLN A 16 -1.15 -5.55 16.39
N LEU A 17 -1.42 -5.93 15.13
CA LEU A 17 -0.93 -5.20 13.96
C LEU A 17 -1.53 -3.79 13.90
N LEU A 18 -2.82 -3.66 14.16
CA LEU A 18 -3.51 -2.38 14.17
C LEU A 18 -3.03 -1.50 15.34
N ALA A 19 -2.90 -2.07 16.53
CA ALA A 19 -2.35 -1.37 17.70
C ALA A 19 -0.91 -0.95 17.48
N GLY A 20 -0.07 -1.82 16.89
CA GLY A 20 1.32 -1.50 16.53
C GLY A 20 1.41 -0.39 15.48
N GLY A 21 0.54 -0.42 14.47
CA GLY A 21 0.45 0.64 13.46
C GLY A 21 0.02 1.98 14.05
N LEU A 22 -0.97 1.98 14.92
CA LEU A 22 -1.43 3.18 15.64
C LEU A 22 -0.35 3.71 16.59
N ALA A 23 0.34 2.83 17.33
CA ALA A 23 1.44 3.23 18.20
C ALA A 23 2.60 3.84 17.42
N LEU A 24 2.96 3.25 16.29
CA LEU A 24 4.00 3.79 15.41
C LEU A 24 3.58 5.16 14.83
N ALA A 25 2.34 5.29 14.38
CA ALA A 25 1.81 6.56 13.89
C ALA A 25 1.81 7.65 14.98
N ALA A 26 1.39 7.30 16.20
CA ALA A 26 1.43 8.20 17.34
C ALA A 26 2.86 8.61 17.70
N LEU A 27 3.80 7.66 17.68
CA LEU A 27 5.21 7.89 17.96
C LEU A 27 5.86 8.80 16.90
N LEU A 28 5.55 8.58 15.64
CA LEU A 28 5.98 9.44 14.53
C LEU A 28 5.38 10.84 14.63
N ALA A 29 4.09 10.96 14.95
CA ALA A 29 3.45 12.26 15.16
C ALA A 29 4.08 13.02 16.32
N THR A 30 4.33 12.33 17.44
CA THR A 30 5.00 12.93 18.61
C THR A 30 6.44 13.33 18.27
N ALA A 31 7.19 12.48 17.58
CA ALA A 31 8.54 12.79 17.14
C ALA A 31 8.55 14.03 16.24
N LEU A 32 7.63 14.14 15.29
CA LEU A 32 7.50 15.30 14.39
C LEU A 32 7.14 16.60 15.13
N THR A 33 6.44 16.51 16.28
CA THR A 33 6.11 17.70 17.10
C THR A 33 7.25 18.13 17.99
N LEU A 34 8.08 17.17 18.46
CA LEU A 34 9.21 17.43 19.36
C LEU A 34 10.51 17.81 18.63
N LEU A 35 10.62 17.44 17.36
CA LEU A 35 11.81 17.75 16.57
C LEU A 35 11.88 19.25 16.22
N PRO A 36 13.08 19.87 16.29
CA PRO A 36 13.27 21.25 15.87
C PRO A 36 12.79 21.46 14.42
N ARG A 37 12.06 22.54 14.22
CA ARG A 37 11.46 22.85 12.90
C ARG A 37 12.49 23.13 11.81
N ASP A 38 13.69 23.50 12.21
CA ASP A 38 14.83 23.83 11.33
C ASP A 38 15.64 22.58 10.94
N LEU A 39 15.30 21.41 11.51
CA LEU A 39 16.00 20.17 11.18
C LEU A 39 15.84 19.84 9.70
N MET A 40 16.97 19.70 9.02
CA MET A 40 17.01 19.31 7.60
C MET A 40 17.19 17.80 7.49
N ILE A 41 16.25 17.12 6.84
CA ILE A 41 16.33 15.68 6.53
C ILE A 41 16.33 15.54 5.01
N ALA A 42 17.40 14.94 4.46
CA ALA A 42 17.58 14.73 3.03
C ALA A 42 17.38 16.00 2.19
N GLY A 43 17.86 17.16 2.69
CA GLY A 43 17.73 18.44 2.00
C GLY A 43 16.37 19.14 2.14
N HIS A 44 15.46 18.58 2.95
CA HIS A 44 14.15 19.18 3.21
C HIS A 44 13.98 19.54 4.68
N SER A 45 13.48 20.76 4.98
CA SER A 45 13.18 21.14 6.36
C SER A 45 11.90 20.41 6.84
N LEU A 46 11.86 20.05 8.14
CA LEU A 46 10.66 19.46 8.74
C LEU A 46 9.45 20.39 8.66
N ALA A 47 9.65 21.70 8.63
CA ALA A 47 8.59 22.65 8.36
C ALA A 47 7.90 22.42 7.01
N SER A 48 8.58 21.77 6.07
CA SER A 48 8.03 21.42 4.75
C SER A 48 7.07 20.24 4.79
N LEU A 49 7.11 19.43 5.83
CA LEU A 49 6.22 18.29 6.06
C LEU A 49 4.96 18.68 6.84
N ARG A 50 4.71 19.98 7.05
CA ARG A 50 3.49 20.44 7.70
C ARG A 50 2.28 19.89 6.94
N LEU A 51 1.46 19.12 7.66
CA LEU A 51 0.25 18.56 7.11
C LEU A 51 -0.73 19.68 6.75
N THR A 52 -0.99 19.86 5.49
CA THR A 52 -1.97 20.79 4.94
C THR A 52 -2.66 20.09 3.78
N PHE A 53 -3.97 19.95 3.86
CA PHE A 53 -4.72 19.24 2.83
C PHE A 53 -4.83 20.06 1.54
N TYR A 54 -4.33 19.49 0.46
CA TYR A 54 -4.36 20.09 -0.88
C TYR A 54 -5.43 19.41 -1.75
N SER A 55 -6.64 19.94 -1.73
CA SER A 55 -7.77 19.37 -2.48
C SER A 55 -7.52 19.26 -4.00
N ALA A 56 -6.76 20.20 -4.56
CA ALA A 56 -6.38 20.19 -5.98
C ALA A 56 -5.49 19.00 -6.38
N ALA A 57 -4.76 18.38 -5.44
CA ALA A 57 -3.92 17.24 -5.73
C ALA A 57 -4.73 15.94 -5.92
N TRP A 58 -5.93 15.85 -5.35
CA TRP A 58 -6.77 14.66 -5.45
C TRP A 58 -7.15 14.30 -6.89
N PRO A 59 -7.78 15.20 -7.68
CA PRO A 59 -8.10 14.90 -9.07
C PRO A 59 -6.85 14.64 -9.92
N ALA A 60 -5.72 15.30 -9.63
CA ALA A 60 -4.47 15.06 -10.33
C ALA A 60 -3.94 13.62 -10.07
N LEU A 61 -3.95 13.15 -8.83
CA LEU A 61 -3.57 11.79 -8.48
C LEU A 61 -4.48 10.75 -9.12
N LEU A 62 -5.80 10.97 -9.11
CA LEU A 62 -6.75 10.07 -9.76
C LEU A 62 -6.51 9.99 -11.27
N ARG A 63 -6.32 11.13 -11.94
CA ARG A 63 -6.00 11.13 -13.36
C ARG A 63 -4.70 10.41 -13.65
N GLN A 64 -3.69 10.60 -12.81
CA GLN A 64 -2.41 9.94 -12.98
C GLN A 64 -2.51 8.42 -12.81
N LEU A 65 -3.24 7.95 -11.80
CA LEU A 65 -3.38 6.51 -11.53
C LEU A 65 -4.29 5.80 -12.54
N PHE A 66 -5.32 6.48 -13.04
CA PHE A 66 -6.36 5.85 -13.85
C PHE A 66 -6.42 6.31 -15.31
N VAL A 67 -5.81 7.44 -15.68
CA VAL A 67 -5.96 8.00 -17.04
C VAL A 67 -4.63 8.16 -17.77
N PHE A 68 -3.62 8.76 -17.11
CA PHE A 68 -2.38 9.15 -17.81
C PHE A 68 -1.24 8.17 -17.64
N ASP A 69 -1.34 7.25 -16.67
CA ASP A 69 -0.24 6.33 -16.39
C ASP A 69 -0.26 5.16 -17.37
N ASN A 70 0.91 4.77 -17.84
CA ASN A 70 1.12 3.53 -18.61
C ASN A 70 0.75 2.27 -17.80
N TRP A 71 0.53 2.42 -16.49
CA TRP A 71 0.18 1.38 -15.54
C TRP A 71 -1.32 1.36 -15.16
N HIS A 72 -2.15 2.16 -15.82
CA HIS A 72 -3.57 2.29 -15.51
C HIS A 72 -4.34 0.96 -15.54
N LEU A 73 -3.91 0.01 -16.37
CA LEU A 73 -4.50 -1.33 -16.38
C LEU A 73 -4.25 -2.08 -15.07
N LEU A 74 -3.10 -1.88 -14.41
CA LEU A 74 -2.80 -2.55 -13.15
C LEU A 74 -3.72 -2.07 -12.02
N ALA A 75 -4.04 -0.79 -11.95
CA ALA A 75 -4.97 -0.26 -10.96
C ALA A 75 -6.37 -0.86 -11.13
N TYR A 76 -6.87 -0.94 -12.36
CA TYR A 76 -8.15 -1.58 -12.67
C TYR A 76 -8.13 -3.08 -12.40
N LEU A 77 -7.04 -3.76 -12.80
CA LEU A 77 -6.86 -5.19 -12.55
C LEU A 77 -6.88 -5.50 -11.05
N LEU A 78 -6.13 -4.74 -10.25
CA LEU A 78 -6.11 -4.92 -8.79
C LEU A 78 -7.46 -4.67 -8.16
N LEU A 79 -8.18 -3.61 -8.57
CA LEU A 79 -9.54 -3.34 -8.12
C LEU A 79 -10.47 -4.50 -8.46
N GLY A 80 -10.45 -4.99 -9.70
CA GLY A 80 -11.24 -6.13 -10.13
C GLY A 80 -10.94 -7.40 -9.34
N LEU A 81 -9.65 -7.73 -9.17
CA LEU A 81 -9.22 -8.89 -8.39
C LEU A 81 -9.64 -8.78 -6.92
N LEU A 82 -9.52 -7.60 -6.31
CA LEU A 82 -9.95 -7.37 -4.92
C LEU A 82 -11.45 -7.51 -4.77
N LEU A 83 -12.24 -6.94 -5.69
CA LEU A 83 -13.71 -7.05 -5.69
C LEU A 83 -14.17 -8.51 -5.76
N VAL A 84 -13.46 -9.35 -6.52
CA VAL A 84 -13.77 -10.78 -6.64
C VAL A 84 -13.24 -11.58 -5.44
N ALA A 85 -12.05 -11.23 -4.91
CA ALA A 85 -11.40 -11.93 -3.83
C ALA A 85 -12.07 -11.70 -2.47
N LEU A 86 -12.62 -10.50 -2.24
CA LEU A 86 -13.29 -10.14 -0.98
C LEU A 86 -14.45 -11.09 -0.63
N PRO A 87 -15.48 -11.28 -1.49
CA PRO A 87 -16.62 -12.15 -1.17
C PRO A 87 -16.23 -13.64 -1.12
N ARG A 88 -15.21 -14.05 -1.87
CA ARG A 88 -14.74 -15.45 -1.93
C ARG A 88 -13.88 -15.86 -0.72
N GLY A 89 -13.62 -14.95 0.19
CA GLY A 89 -12.86 -15.22 1.41
C GLY A 89 -11.37 -15.46 1.20
N VAL A 90 -10.82 -15.19 0.03
CA VAL A 90 -9.38 -15.32 -0.30
C VAL A 90 -8.52 -14.54 0.69
N LEU A 91 -9.02 -13.41 1.18
CA LEU A 91 -8.32 -12.57 2.14
C LEU A 91 -8.29 -13.12 3.58
N ARG A 92 -8.80 -14.33 3.80
CA ARG A 92 -8.63 -15.03 5.10
C ARG A 92 -7.23 -15.58 5.26
N ASP A 93 -6.51 -15.77 4.17
CA ASP A 93 -5.11 -16.20 4.21
C ASP A 93 -4.22 -15.13 4.87
N ARG A 94 -3.46 -15.54 5.90
CA ARG A 94 -2.64 -14.65 6.72
C ARG A 94 -1.53 -13.95 5.93
N PRO A 95 -0.72 -14.66 5.13
CA PRO A 95 0.32 -14.03 4.32
C PRO A 95 -0.23 -12.98 3.36
N LEU A 96 -1.33 -13.29 2.68
CA LEU A 96 -1.95 -12.37 1.74
C LEU A 96 -2.50 -11.11 2.43
N ARG A 97 -3.10 -11.27 3.62
CA ARG A 97 -3.54 -10.13 4.43
C ARG A 97 -2.38 -9.26 4.89
N ALA A 98 -1.27 -9.87 5.32
CA ALA A 98 -0.09 -9.13 5.75
C ALA A 98 0.49 -8.31 4.58
N LEU A 99 0.58 -8.91 3.39
CA LEU A 99 1.02 -8.21 2.18
C LEU A 99 0.08 -7.06 1.80
N LEU A 100 -1.24 -7.31 1.81
CA LEU A 100 -2.25 -6.27 1.56
C LEU A 100 -2.15 -5.12 2.56
N ALA A 101 -1.96 -5.43 3.85
CA ALA A 101 -1.80 -4.40 4.88
C ALA A 101 -0.51 -3.58 4.66
N ALA A 102 0.60 -4.23 4.31
CA ALA A 102 1.86 -3.55 4.03
C ALA A 102 1.76 -2.64 2.79
N LEU A 103 1.21 -3.16 1.69
CA LEU A 103 1.05 -2.37 0.45
C LEU A 103 -0.04 -1.30 0.60
N GLY A 104 -1.14 -1.60 1.30
CA GLY A 104 -2.16 -0.61 1.63
C GLY A 104 -1.59 0.53 2.49
N GLY A 105 -0.72 0.21 3.44
CA GLY A 105 0.03 1.20 4.23
C GLY A 105 0.96 2.06 3.37
N ALA A 106 1.67 1.44 2.42
CA ALA A 106 2.54 2.17 1.50
C ALA A 106 1.73 3.11 0.58
N VAL A 107 0.59 2.66 0.05
CA VAL A 107 -0.32 3.50 -0.74
C VAL A 107 -0.92 4.62 0.12
N ALA A 108 -1.33 4.33 1.35
CA ALA A 108 -1.83 5.35 2.27
C ALA A 108 -0.77 6.41 2.56
N LEU A 109 0.48 6.00 2.82
CA LEU A 109 1.60 6.92 3.02
C LEU A 109 1.85 7.78 1.77
N TYR A 110 1.80 7.18 0.58
CA TYR A 110 1.88 7.90 -0.69
C TYR A 110 0.77 8.97 -0.80
N LEU A 111 -0.47 8.61 -0.48
CA LEU A 111 -1.59 9.56 -0.50
C LEU A 111 -1.41 10.69 0.53
N VAL A 112 -0.99 10.35 1.77
CA VAL A 112 -0.70 11.36 2.80
C VAL A 112 0.38 12.31 2.34
N LEU A 113 1.45 11.80 1.72
CA LEU A 113 2.54 12.63 1.21
C LEU A 113 2.04 13.63 0.17
N PHE A 114 1.28 13.19 -0.81
CA PHE A 114 0.86 14.03 -1.95
C PHE A 114 -0.44 14.80 -1.72
N LEU A 115 -1.26 14.42 -0.74
CA LEU A 115 -2.46 15.18 -0.38
C LEU A 115 -2.24 16.08 0.83
N GLY A 116 -1.36 15.67 1.74
CA GLY A 116 -1.19 16.27 3.05
C GLY A 116 0.06 17.13 3.20
N THR A 117 0.90 17.25 2.19
CA THR A 117 2.14 18.03 2.30
C THR A 117 2.36 18.91 1.07
N LYS A 118 3.36 19.80 1.13
CA LYS A 118 3.75 20.64 -0.02
C LYS A 118 4.17 19.83 -1.26
N PHE A 119 4.46 18.53 -1.14
CA PHE A 119 4.71 17.66 -2.28
C PHE A 119 3.47 17.47 -3.18
N ALA A 120 2.29 17.94 -2.75
CA ALA A 120 1.09 18.06 -3.56
C ALA A 120 1.34 18.79 -4.89
N HIS A 121 2.22 19.79 -4.89
CA HIS A 121 2.62 20.48 -6.13
C HIS A 121 3.24 19.53 -7.16
N GLY A 122 4.02 18.54 -6.70
CA GLY A 122 4.58 17.51 -7.57
C GLY A 122 3.52 16.57 -8.17
N ALA A 123 2.39 16.39 -7.50
CA ALA A 123 1.25 15.64 -8.04
C ALA A 123 0.46 16.49 -9.05
N ILE A 124 0.17 17.75 -8.72
CA ILE A 124 -0.58 18.68 -9.57
C ILE A 124 0.14 18.90 -10.91
N HIS A 125 1.47 18.98 -10.89
CA HIS A 125 2.30 19.17 -12.09
C HIS A 125 2.80 17.86 -12.71
N TYR A 126 2.38 16.70 -12.21
CA TYR A 126 2.74 15.37 -12.72
C TYR A 126 4.25 15.08 -12.75
N THR A 127 5.04 15.69 -11.87
CA THR A 127 6.51 15.59 -11.90
C THR A 127 7.08 14.53 -10.97
N ALA A 128 6.61 14.44 -9.74
CA ALA A 128 7.18 13.56 -8.70
C ALA A 128 6.33 12.33 -8.39
N SER A 129 5.01 12.46 -8.46
CA SER A 129 4.07 11.41 -8.06
C SER A 129 4.21 10.13 -8.92
N GLY A 130 4.39 10.27 -10.24
CA GLY A 130 4.61 9.12 -11.13
C GLY A 130 5.90 8.35 -10.83
N ARG A 131 6.97 9.06 -10.52
CA ARG A 131 8.25 8.41 -10.17
C ARG A 131 8.15 7.60 -8.88
N ILE A 132 7.46 8.12 -7.87
CA ILE A 132 7.26 7.40 -6.60
C ILE A 132 6.29 6.24 -6.80
N ALA A 133 5.21 6.43 -7.55
CA ALA A 133 4.29 5.35 -7.91
C ALA A 133 5.01 4.19 -8.61
N LEU A 134 5.97 4.48 -9.48
CA LEU A 134 6.77 3.48 -10.20
C LEU A 134 7.47 2.49 -9.25
N HIS A 135 7.93 2.94 -8.07
CA HIS A 135 8.55 2.06 -7.08
C HIS A 135 7.56 1.09 -6.42
N LEU A 136 6.28 1.41 -6.41
CA LEU A 136 5.23 0.53 -5.89
C LEU A 136 4.77 -0.51 -6.91
N MET A 137 4.94 -0.25 -8.21
CA MET A 137 4.41 -1.09 -9.28
C MET A 137 4.85 -2.55 -9.23
N PRO A 138 6.14 -2.90 -9.01
CA PRO A 138 6.54 -4.31 -8.92
C PRO A 138 5.81 -5.06 -7.80
N SER A 139 5.65 -4.40 -6.64
CA SER A 139 4.97 -4.99 -5.48
C SER A 139 3.47 -5.13 -5.71
N LEU A 140 2.84 -4.18 -6.39
CA LEU A 140 1.42 -4.23 -6.76
C LEU A 140 1.17 -5.30 -7.83
N THR A 141 2.08 -5.46 -8.80
CA THR A 141 2.01 -6.53 -9.80
C THR A 141 2.13 -7.90 -9.13
N PHE A 142 3.08 -8.04 -8.19
CA PHE A 142 3.23 -9.28 -7.43
C PHE A 142 1.95 -9.60 -6.62
N LEU A 143 1.34 -8.60 -5.99
CA LEU A 143 0.05 -8.77 -5.31
C LEU A 143 -1.05 -9.24 -6.27
N ALA A 144 -1.13 -8.64 -7.47
CA ALA A 144 -2.11 -9.05 -8.48
C ALA A 144 -1.94 -10.52 -8.88
N MET A 145 -0.69 -10.97 -9.07
CA MET A 145 -0.38 -12.38 -9.38
C MET A 145 -0.80 -13.31 -8.24
N LEU A 146 -0.54 -12.95 -6.98
CA LEU A 146 -0.94 -13.76 -5.83
C LEU A 146 -2.46 -13.84 -5.67
N LEU A 147 -3.16 -12.72 -5.87
CA LEU A 147 -4.62 -12.70 -5.85
C LEU A 147 -5.21 -13.57 -6.95
N PHE A 148 -4.65 -13.50 -8.16
CA PHE A 148 -5.07 -14.32 -9.28
C PHE A 148 -4.85 -15.81 -9.01
N ASP A 149 -3.66 -16.20 -8.55
CA ASP A 149 -3.34 -17.59 -8.19
C ASP A 149 -4.28 -18.12 -7.10
N ALA A 150 -4.53 -17.32 -6.05
CA ALA A 150 -5.42 -17.70 -4.97
C ALA A 150 -6.88 -17.88 -5.46
N LEU A 151 -7.36 -17.03 -6.34
CA LEU A 151 -8.68 -17.16 -6.97
C LEU A 151 -8.75 -18.40 -7.87
N TYR A 152 -7.72 -18.62 -8.68
CA TYR A 152 -7.64 -19.76 -9.59
C TYR A 152 -7.68 -21.09 -8.84
N ARG A 153 -6.98 -21.20 -7.71
CA ARG A 153 -6.99 -22.41 -6.86
C ARG A 153 -8.37 -22.71 -6.26
N LEU A 154 -9.17 -21.68 -5.97
CA LEU A 154 -10.53 -21.89 -5.47
C LEU A 154 -11.48 -22.45 -6.54
N ASP A 155 -11.23 -22.14 -7.81
CA ASP A 155 -12.07 -22.59 -8.91
C ASP A 155 -11.64 -23.99 -9.44
N GLN A 156 -10.51 -24.55 -8.96
CA GLN A 156 -10.14 -25.92 -9.31
C GLN A 156 -10.99 -26.92 -8.52
N PRO A 157 -11.66 -27.86 -9.19
CA PRO A 157 -12.36 -28.94 -8.49
C PRO A 157 -11.31 -29.73 -7.71
N ALA A 158 -11.63 -30.03 -6.41
CA ALA A 158 -10.79 -30.89 -5.61
C ALA A 158 -10.55 -32.17 -6.39
N SER A 159 -9.31 -32.39 -6.84
CA SER A 159 -8.92 -33.62 -7.53
C SER A 159 -9.31 -34.76 -6.64
N SER A 160 -10.31 -35.53 -7.04
CA SER A 160 -10.77 -36.72 -6.34
C SER A 160 -9.53 -37.58 -6.05
N PRO A 161 -9.24 -37.94 -4.79
CA PRO A 161 -8.15 -38.85 -4.49
C PRO A 161 -8.45 -40.14 -5.21
N GLY A 162 -7.63 -40.43 -6.23
CA GLY A 162 -7.80 -41.53 -7.15
C GLY A 162 -8.09 -42.80 -6.41
N GLY A 163 -9.21 -43.44 -6.73
CA GLY A 163 -9.52 -44.78 -6.32
C GLY A 163 -8.40 -45.72 -6.75
N SER A 164 -7.56 -46.09 -5.80
CA SER A 164 -6.68 -47.26 -5.92
C SER A 164 -7.59 -48.47 -5.81
N GLY A 165 -8.04 -49.03 -6.96
CA GLY A 165 -8.55 -50.37 -7.07
C GLY A 165 -7.43 -51.39 -6.91
#